data_2f8180abf77e7067ed37b2be08b4575a
#
_entry.id   2f8180abf77e7067ed37b2be08b4575a
#
_cell.length_a   1.000
_cell.length_b   1.000
_cell.length_c   1.000
_cell.angle_alpha   90.00
_cell.angle_beta   90.00
_cell.angle_gamma   90.00
#
_symmetry.space_group_name_H-M   'P 1'
#
loop_
_entity.id
_entity.type
_entity.pdbx_description
1 polymer ?
#
loop_
_entity_poly.entity_id
_entity_poly.type
_entity_poly.pdbx_seq_one_letter_code
_entity_poly.pdbx_strand_id
1 'polypeptide(L)'
;MHYFTAVMLTSLYWGFHTLLEAQMGKVCVKGSVFTKFIVYGLAILMFYLFNTNEINNDLRILWTEHKKMFITFVLFTFIFGISAQYFLNTAHNKGINKSHVVIVAGSTVPIVISTIGAYLYLNESINIQSLIGILVILAGVGILRVYN
;
A
#
# COMPACT_ATOMS: atom_id res chain seq x y z
N MET A 1 22.13 -3.08 4.08
CA MET A 1 21.62 -2.48 2.83
C MET A 1 21.30 -1.01 3.12
N HIS A 2 21.72 -0.08 2.24
CA HIS A 2 21.39 1.33 2.43
C HIS A 2 19.86 1.54 2.31
N TYR A 3 19.24 2.37 3.19
CA TYR A 3 17.80 2.55 3.23
C TYR A 3 17.20 2.95 1.87
N PHE A 4 17.90 3.81 1.13
CA PHE A 4 17.46 4.26 -0.18
C PHE A 4 17.39 3.12 -1.21
N THR A 5 18.36 2.18 -1.18
CA THR A 5 18.32 0.97 -2.03
C THR A 5 17.11 0.10 -1.71
N ALA A 6 16.79 -0.05 -0.42
CA ALA A 6 15.59 -0.79 0.00
C ALA A 6 14.31 -0.14 -0.54
N VAL A 7 14.19 1.18 -0.42
CA VAL A 7 13.04 1.94 -0.95
C VAL A 7 12.90 1.77 -2.46
N MET A 8 14.00 1.87 -3.22
CA MET A 8 13.98 1.72 -4.68
C MET A 8 13.55 0.31 -5.11
N LEU A 9 14.09 -0.73 -4.46
CA LEU A 9 13.68 -2.12 -4.74
C LEU A 9 12.21 -2.36 -4.41
N THR A 10 11.74 -1.84 -3.29
CA THR A 10 10.32 -1.92 -2.91
C THR A 10 9.44 -1.21 -3.93
N SER A 11 9.83 -0.03 -4.39
CA SER A 11 9.07 0.74 -5.39
C SER A 11 8.99 0.03 -6.74
N LEU A 12 10.08 -0.59 -7.18
CA LEU A 12 10.10 -1.42 -8.39
C LEU A 12 9.15 -2.62 -8.26
N TYR A 13 9.25 -3.35 -7.14
CA TYR A 13 8.36 -4.48 -6.86
C TYR A 13 6.88 -4.06 -6.89
N TRP A 14 6.53 -3.00 -6.15
CA TRP A 14 5.16 -2.50 -6.11
C TRP A 14 4.66 -2.02 -7.47
N GLY A 15 5.52 -1.40 -8.27
CA GLY A 15 5.19 -0.97 -9.64
C GLY A 15 4.77 -2.15 -10.53
N PHE A 16 5.58 -3.21 -10.58
CA PHE A 16 5.25 -4.44 -11.33
C PHE A 16 4.02 -5.15 -10.78
N HIS A 17 3.94 -5.29 -9.44
CA HIS A 17 2.80 -5.90 -8.79
C HIS A 17 1.48 -5.18 -9.14
N THR A 18 1.47 -3.85 -9.10
CA THR A 18 0.29 -3.05 -9.43
C THR A 18 -0.14 -3.20 -10.90
N LEU A 19 0.82 -3.34 -11.82
CA LEU A 19 0.51 -3.60 -13.24
C LEU A 19 -0.18 -4.96 -13.42
N LEU A 20 0.33 -6.01 -12.79
CA LEU A 20 -0.27 -7.35 -12.84
C LEU A 20 -1.65 -7.36 -12.18
N GLU A 21 -1.80 -6.69 -11.05
CA GLU A 21 -3.08 -6.53 -10.36
C GLU A 21 -4.10 -5.80 -11.22
N ALA A 22 -3.70 -4.76 -11.92
CA ALA A 22 -4.56 -4.03 -12.86
C ALA A 22 -5.06 -4.94 -13.98
N GLN A 23 -4.22 -5.80 -14.54
CA GLN A 23 -4.62 -6.79 -15.55
C GLN A 23 -5.65 -7.78 -15.00
N MET A 24 -5.38 -8.36 -13.82
CA MET A 24 -6.31 -9.29 -13.18
C MET A 24 -7.66 -8.63 -12.82
N GLY A 25 -7.61 -7.40 -12.30
CA GLY A 25 -8.80 -6.64 -11.92
C GLY A 25 -9.72 -6.33 -13.11
N LYS A 26 -9.17 -6.12 -14.31
CA LYS A 26 -9.94 -5.94 -15.54
C LYS A 26 -10.74 -7.18 -15.92
N VAL A 27 -10.20 -8.35 -15.67
CA VAL A 27 -10.83 -9.63 -16.03
C VAL A 27 -11.88 -10.02 -14.99
N CYS A 28 -11.53 -10.04 -13.71
CA CYS A 28 -12.40 -10.51 -12.65
C CYS A 28 -12.05 -9.86 -11.30
N VAL A 29 -12.87 -8.91 -10.86
CA VAL A 29 -12.64 -8.17 -9.60
C VAL A 29 -12.60 -9.10 -8.39
N LYS A 30 -13.62 -9.90 -8.17
CA LYS A 30 -13.73 -10.77 -6.98
C LYS A 30 -12.65 -11.86 -6.98
N GLY A 31 -12.41 -12.48 -8.14
CA GLY A 31 -11.37 -13.50 -8.30
C GLY A 31 -9.97 -12.94 -8.07
N SER A 32 -9.68 -11.74 -8.56
CA SER A 32 -8.40 -11.04 -8.34
C SER A 32 -8.17 -10.80 -6.85
N VAL A 33 -9.16 -10.25 -6.14
CA VAL A 33 -9.07 -10.02 -4.68
C VAL A 33 -8.84 -11.34 -3.95
N PHE A 34 -9.62 -12.37 -4.24
CA PHE A 34 -9.51 -13.67 -3.59
C PHE A 34 -8.14 -14.30 -3.81
N THR A 35 -7.66 -14.36 -5.06
CA THR A 35 -6.34 -14.90 -5.40
C THR A 35 -5.22 -14.17 -4.68
N LYS A 36 -5.28 -12.84 -4.63
CA LYS A 36 -4.29 -12.04 -3.92
C LYS A 36 -4.17 -12.41 -2.45
N PHE A 37 -5.30 -12.56 -1.76
CA PHE A 37 -5.29 -12.92 -0.34
C PHE A 37 -4.80 -14.35 -0.10
N ILE A 38 -5.11 -15.30 -1.00
CA ILE A 38 -4.54 -16.66 -0.91
C ILE A 38 -3.01 -16.61 -1.06
N VAL A 39 -2.51 -15.94 -2.10
CA VAL A 39 -1.07 -15.86 -2.36
C VAL A 39 -0.35 -15.16 -1.20
N TYR A 40 -0.90 -14.07 -0.66
CA TYR A 40 -0.34 -13.41 0.50
C TYR A 40 -0.37 -14.29 1.74
N GLY A 41 -1.47 -15.03 1.97
CA GLY A 41 -1.55 -15.98 3.08
C GLY A 41 -0.47 -17.05 3.02
N LEU A 42 -0.23 -17.62 1.83
CA LEU A 42 0.84 -18.58 1.62
C LEU A 42 2.23 -17.96 1.80
N ALA A 43 2.46 -16.76 1.28
CA ALA A 43 3.73 -16.06 1.46
C ALA A 43 4.00 -15.71 2.93
N ILE A 44 2.99 -15.27 3.66
CA ILE A 44 3.08 -15.02 5.11
C ILE A 44 3.41 -16.29 5.87
N LEU A 45 2.75 -17.41 5.53
CA LEU A 45 3.03 -18.70 6.15
C LEU A 45 4.48 -19.13 5.92
N MET A 46 4.97 -19.05 4.69
CA MET A 46 6.36 -19.34 4.35
C MET A 46 7.33 -18.45 5.14
N PHE A 47 7.07 -17.13 5.15
CA PHE A 47 7.89 -16.18 5.89
C PHE A 47 7.92 -16.49 7.39
N TYR A 48 6.79 -16.86 7.98
CA TYR A 48 6.70 -17.29 9.37
C TYR A 48 7.53 -18.55 9.64
N LEU A 49 7.44 -19.56 8.78
CA LEU A 49 8.18 -20.82 8.95
C LEU A 49 9.71 -20.62 8.93
N PHE A 50 10.20 -19.69 8.10
CA PHE A 50 11.63 -19.38 8.03
C PHE A 50 12.14 -18.47 9.14
N ASN A 51 11.26 -17.71 9.81
CA ASN A 51 11.64 -16.68 10.79
C ASN A 51 10.89 -16.85 12.13
N THR A 52 10.48 -18.07 12.48
CA THR A 52 9.56 -18.34 13.61
C THR A 52 10.02 -17.70 14.93
N ASN A 53 11.30 -17.82 15.28
CA ASN A 53 11.82 -17.33 16.54
C ASN A 53 11.81 -15.81 16.62
N GLU A 54 12.22 -15.13 15.55
CA GLU A 54 12.25 -13.66 15.46
C GLU A 54 10.83 -13.11 15.50
N ILE A 55 9.93 -13.66 14.68
CA ILE A 55 8.54 -13.23 14.61
C ILE A 55 7.82 -13.42 15.95
N ASN A 56 8.02 -14.57 16.63
CA ASN A 56 7.39 -14.81 17.92
C ASN A 56 7.88 -13.82 18.98
N ASN A 57 9.18 -13.48 18.96
CA ASN A 57 9.71 -12.46 19.87
C ASN A 57 9.11 -11.08 19.58
N ASP A 58 9.06 -10.68 18.32
CA ASP A 58 8.50 -9.38 17.88
C ASP A 58 6.99 -9.30 18.21
N LEU A 59 6.22 -10.37 17.96
CA LEU A 59 4.80 -10.44 18.34
C LEU A 59 4.61 -10.32 19.84
N ARG A 60 5.50 -10.92 20.64
CA ARG A 60 5.46 -10.79 22.09
C ARG A 60 5.68 -9.33 22.50
N ILE A 61 6.69 -8.65 21.95
CA ILE A 61 6.98 -7.23 22.22
C ILE A 61 5.76 -6.38 21.85
N LEU A 62 5.22 -6.55 20.64
CA LEU A 62 4.04 -5.82 20.20
C LEU A 62 2.83 -6.03 21.13
N TRP A 63 2.64 -7.26 21.61
CA TRP A 63 1.53 -7.59 22.51
C TRP A 63 1.72 -7.06 23.92
N THR A 64 2.95 -7.06 24.45
CA THR A 64 3.22 -6.62 25.84
C THR A 64 3.42 -5.12 25.93
N GLU A 65 4.18 -4.52 25.04
CA GLU A 65 4.61 -3.13 25.13
C GLU A 65 3.77 -2.17 24.27
N HIS A 66 3.23 -2.68 23.13
CA HIS A 66 2.52 -1.86 22.14
C HIS A 66 1.10 -2.40 21.82
N LYS A 67 0.45 -3.07 22.78
CA LYS A 67 -0.83 -3.77 22.60
C LYS A 67 -1.91 -2.93 21.91
N LYS A 68 -2.10 -1.68 22.35
CA LYS A 68 -3.12 -0.79 21.77
C LYS A 68 -2.85 -0.52 20.29
N MET A 69 -1.62 -0.18 19.96
CA MET A 69 -1.19 0.07 18.57
C MET A 69 -1.34 -1.21 17.73
N PHE A 70 -0.91 -2.35 18.23
CA PHE A 70 -1.00 -3.64 17.55
C PHE A 70 -2.45 -4.02 17.25
N ILE A 71 -3.35 -3.96 18.23
CA ILE A 71 -4.78 -4.27 18.03
C ILE A 71 -5.39 -3.30 17.02
N THR A 72 -5.12 -2.00 17.14
CA THR A 72 -5.64 -0.99 16.20
C THR A 72 -5.19 -1.29 14.78
N PHE A 73 -3.90 -1.62 14.58
CA PHE A 73 -3.36 -1.96 13.28
C PHE A 73 -4.02 -3.22 12.69
N VAL A 74 -4.16 -4.29 13.49
CA VAL A 74 -4.79 -5.55 13.05
C VAL A 74 -6.23 -5.32 12.63
N LEU A 75 -7.03 -4.65 13.47
CA LEU A 75 -8.43 -4.36 13.18
C LEU A 75 -8.58 -3.48 11.94
N PHE A 76 -7.79 -2.41 11.83
CA PHE A 76 -7.81 -1.52 10.69
C PHE A 76 -7.45 -2.27 9.40
N THR A 77 -6.38 -3.05 9.42
CA THR A 77 -5.94 -3.83 8.25
C THR A 77 -6.97 -4.86 7.84
N PHE A 78 -7.59 -5.54 8.81
CA PHE A 78 -8.62 -6.53 8.52
C PHE A 78 -9.88 -5.91 7.90
N ILE A 79 -10.39 -4.81 8.49
CA ILE A 79 -11.63 -4.18 8.02
C ILE A 79 -11.42 -3.46 6.68
N PHE A 80 -10.36 -2.67 6.59
CA PHE A 80 -10.14 -1.80 5.43
C PHE A 80 -9.28 -2.42 4.33
N GLY A 81 -8.44 -3.41 4.64
CA GLY A 81 -7.56 -4.03 3.66
C GLY A 81 -8.32 -4.73 2.53
N ILE A 82 -9.32 -5.55 2.87
CA ILE A 82 -10.16 -6.24 1.88
C ILE A 82 -10.97 -5.22 1.06
N SER A 83 -11.58 -4.25 1.76
CA SER A 83 -12.40 -3.22 1.10
C SER A 83 -11.57 -2.36 0.15
N ALA A 84 -10.38 -1.94 0.56
CA ALA A 84 -9.47 -1.17 -0.29
C ALA A 84 -9.06 -1.94 -1.54
N GLN A 85 -8.75 -3.23 -1.42
CA GLN A 85 -8.43 -4.07 -2.57
C GLN A 85 -9.62 -4.26 -3.51
N TYR A 86 -10.80 -4.45 -2.97
CA TYR A 86 -12.02 -4.56 -3.77
C TYR A 86 -12.28 -3.26 -4.56
N PHE A 87 -12.16 -2.10 -3.92
CA PHE A 87 -12.34 -0.80 -4.58
C PHE A 87 -11.27 -0.55 -5.65
N LEU A 88 -10.01 -0.87 -5.38
CA LEU A 88 -8.92 -0.72 -6.35
C LEU A 88 -9.16 -1.59 -7.59
N ASN A 89 -9.48 -2.86 -7.42
CA ASN A 89 -9.77 -3.76 -8.53
C ASN A 89 -11.04 -3.35 -9.29
N THR A 90 -12.05 -2.82 -8.59
CA THR A 90 -13.25 -2.25 -9.23
C THR A 90 -12.89 -1.02 -10.07
N ALA A 91 -12.00 -0.15 -9.58
CA ALA A 91 -11.53 0.99 -10.35
C ALA A 91 -10.78 0.55 -11.61
N HIS A 92 -9.92 -0.47 -11.55
CA HIS A 92 -9.26 -1.04 -12.72
C HIS A 92 -10.26 -1.67 -13.72
N ASN A 93 -11.28 -2.35 -13.23
CA ASN A 93 -12.31 -2.95 -14.08
C ASN A 93 -13.14 -1.89 -14.80
N LYS A 94 -13.58 -0.85 -14.10
CA LYS A 94 -14.33 0.26 -14.69
C LYS A 94 -13.48 1.18 -15.57
N GLY A 95 -12.20 1.32 -15.25
CA GLY A 95 -11.24 2.16 -15.98
C GLY A 95 -10.35 1.37 -16.95
N ILE A 96 -10.92 0.45 -17.74
CA ILE A 96 -10.17 -0.50 -18.59
C ILE A 96 -9.10 0.20 -19.45
N ASN A 97 -9.42 1.33 -20.05
CA ASN A 97 -8.50 2.10 -20.89
C ASN A 97 -7.74 3.21 -20.13
N LYS A 98 -7.93 3.31 -18.80
CA LYS A 98 -7.37 4.39 -17.95
C LYS A 98 -6.62 3.82 -16.75
N SER A 99 -6.06 2.62 -16.86
CA SER A 99 -5.36 1.94 -15.75
C SER A 99 -4.22 2.76 -15.19
N HIS A 100 -3.50 3.51 -16.04
CA HIS A 100 -2.43 4.41 -15.61
C HIS A 100 -2.96 5.52 -14.66
N VAL A 101 -4.14 6.07 -14.94
CA VAL A 101 -4.78 7.07 -14.05
C VAL A 101 -5.15 6.44 -12.71
N VAL A 102 -5.71 5.23 -12.72
CA VAL A 102 -6.06 4.50 -11.49
C VAL A 102 -4.81 4.20 -10.65
N ILE A 103 -3.73 3.73 -11.31
CA ILE A 103 -2.47 3.41 -10.62
C ILE A 103 -1.86 4.67 -10.00
N VAL A 104 -1.74 5.75 -10.78
CA VAL A 104 -1.14 7.01 -10.29
C VAL A 104 -1.98 7.62 -9.16
N ALA A 105 -3.29 7.70 -9.33
CA ALA A 105 -4.17 8.22 -8.27
C ALA A 105 -4.13 7.34 -7.01
N GLY A 106 -4.15 6.01 -7.16
CA GLY A 106 -4.10 5.05 -6.07
C GLY A 106 -2.79 5.08 -5.27
N SER A 107 -1.68 5.46 -5.88
CA SER A 107 -0.39 5.62 -5.18
C SER A 107 -0.21 7.01 -4.56
N THR A 108 -0.83 8.04 -5.11
CA THR A 108 -0.64 9.42 -4.64
C THR A 108 -1.34 9.70 -3.30
N VAL A 109 -2.59 9.25 -3.17
CA VAL A 109 -3.37 9.49 -1.94
C VAL A 109 -2.68 8.91 -0.69
N PRO A 110 -2.17 7.66 -0.69
CA PRO A 110 -1.39 7.14 0.42
C PRO A 110 -0.14 7.97 0.77
N ILE A 111 0.56 8.50 -0.24
CA ILE A 111 1.74 9.36 0.00
C ILE A 111 1.35 10.60 0.78
N VAL A 112 0.27 11.29 0.39
CA VAL A 112 -0.20 12.49 1.09
C VAL A 112 -0.63 12.16 2.52
N ILE A 113 -1.44 11.11 2.70
CA ILE A 113 -1.92 10.69 4.03
C ILE A 113 -0.76 10.28 4.93
N SER A 114 0.20 9.49 4.42
CA SER A 114 1.35 9.04 5.21
C SER A 114 2.26 10.19 5.60
N THR A 115 2.47 11.17 4.72
CA THR A 115 3.28 12.36 5.05
C THR A 115 2.62 13.22 6.13
N ILE A 116 1.31 13.46 6.02
CA ILE A 116 0.57 14.19 7.06
C ILE A 116 0.58 13.38 8.37
N GLY A 117 0.39 12.08 8.29
CA GLY A 117 0.43 11.18 9.44
C GLY A 117 1.80 11.16 10.12
N ALA A 118 2.89 11.12 9.36
CA ALA A 118 4.25 11.19 9.90
C ALA A 118 4.48 12.49 10.68
N TYR A 119 4.02 13.61 10.14
CA TYR A 119 4.09 14.90 10.84
C TYR A 119 3.26 14.92 12.14
N LEU A 120 2.01 14.45 12.09
CA LEU A 120 1.08 14.56 13.22
C LEU A 120 1.32 13.52 14.33
N TYR A 121 1.73 12.29 13.96
CA TYR A 121 1.80 11.16 14.88
C TYR A 121 3.22 10.71 15.20
N LEU A 122 4.17 10.88 14.27
CA LEU A 122 5.56 10.49 14.45
C LEU A 122 6.47 11.67 14.82
N ASN A 123 5.90 12.90 14.88
CA ASN A 123 6.64 14.15 15.12
C ASN A 123 7.80 14.36 14.13
N GLU A 124 7.67 13.85 12.92
CA GLU A 124 8.67 14.07 11.87
C GLU A 124 8.52 15.46 11.26
N SER A 125 9.63 16.16 11.06
CA SER A 125 9.61 17.46 10.40
C SER A 125 9.41 17.31 8.90
N ILE A 126 8.39 17.97 8.34
CA ILE A 126 8.21 18.08 6.89
C ILE A 126 8.98 19.31 6.41
N ASN A 127 9.99 19.11 5.56
CA ASN A 127 10.68 20.25 4.95
C ASN A 127 9.88 20.81 3.77
N ILE A 128 10.16 22.07 3.42
CA ILE A 128 9.46 22.78 2.35
C ILE A 128 9.60 22.07 0.98
N GLN A 129 10.72 21.42 0.74
CA GLN A 129 10.99 20.68 -0.50
C GLN A 129 10.09 19.47 -0.64
N SER A 130 9.87 18.73 0.46
CA SER A 130 8.91 17.60 0.50
C SER A 130 7.48 18.08 0.24
N LEU A 131 7.09 19.21 0.81
CA LEU A 131 5.78 19.80 0.59
C LEU A 131 5.58 20.20 -0.88
N ILE A 132 6.56 20.87 -1.49
CA ILE A 132 6.55 21.21 -2.92
C ILE A 132 6.46 19.93 -3.78
N GLY A 133 7.24 18.90 -3.47
CA GLY A 133 7.18 17.62 -4.17
C GLY A 133 5.78 17.00 -4.15
N ILE A 134 5.11 16.99 -3.00
CA ILE A 134 3.73 16.50 -2.86
C ILE A 134 2.76 17.32 -3.72
N LEU A 135 2.87 18.65 -3.71
CA LEU A 135 2.01 19.52 -4.52
C LEU A 135 2.20 19.29 -6.01
N VAL A 136 3.43 19.08 -6.49
CA VAL A 136 3.73 18.74 -7.88
C VAL A 136 3.09 17.39 -8.27
N ILE A 137 3.18 16.38 -7.42
CA ILE A 137 2.55 15.07 -7.65
C ILE A 137 1.03 15.22 -7.73
N LEU A 138 0.40 15.94 -6.80
CA LEU A 138 -1.04 16.18 -6.80
C LEU A 138 -1.51 16.93 -8.05
N ALA A 139 -0.76 17.94 -8.49
CA ALA A 139 -1.04 18.66 -9.72
C ALA A 139 -0.95 17.71 -10.94
N GLY A 140 0.06 16.85 -11.01
CA GLY A 140 0.21 15.84 -12.06
C GLY A 140 -0.99 14.87 -12.12
N VAL A 141 -1.48 14.40 -10.98
CA VAL A 141 -2.69 13.55 -10.92
C VAL A 141 -3.93 14.32 -11.40
N GLY A 142 -4.05 15.60 -11.02
CA GLY A 142 -5.13 16.47 -11.49
C GLY A 142 -5.12 16.61 -13.01
N ILE A 143 -3.97 16.85 -13.61
CA ILE A 143 -3.80 16.93 -15.07
C ILE A 143 -4.20 15.62 -15.73
N LEU A 144 -3.71 14.48 -15.24
CA LEU A 144 -4.08 13.17 -15.79
C LEU A 144 -5.59 12.93 -15.76
N ARG A 145 -6.27 13.41 -14.72
CA ARG A 145 -7.73 13.27 -14.61
C ARG A 145 -8.49 14.10 -15.65
N VAL A 146 -8.01 15.32 -15.93
CA VAL A 146 -8.70 16.26 -16.85
C VAL A 146 -8.53 15.84 -18.30
N TYR A 147 -7.35 15.31 -18.67
CA TYR A 147 -7.00 15.01 -20.07
C TYR A 147 -7.21 13.53 -20.45
N ASN A 148 -7.77 12.71 -19.59
CA ASN A 148 -8.12 11.32 -19.83
C ASN A 148 -9.59 11.03 -19.49
#